data_ff939c115de64559d0862e9b7b4e0269
#
_entry.id   ff939c115de64559d0862e9b7b4e0269
#
_cell.length_a   1.000
_cell.length_b   1.000
_cell.length_c   1.000
_cell.angle_alpha   90.00
_cell.angle_beta   90.00
_cell.angle_gamma   90.00
#
_symmetry.space_group_name_H-M   'P 1'
#
loop_
_entity.id
_entity.type
_entity.pdbx_description
1 polymer ?
#
loop_
_entity_poly.entity_id
_entity_poly.type
_entity_poly.pdbx_seq_one_letter_code
_entity_poly.pdbx_strand_id
1 'polypeptide(L)'
;SGGVGIGGVLEPLQAAPVIIEDNVFVGSRCIVVEGVHVEKEAVLGANVVLTASTKIIDVTGETPVEIKGRVPSRSVVIPGNKKKKFPAGEYQVPCALIIGQRKESTDKKTSLNDALRENNVSV
;
A
#
# COMPACT_ATOMS: atom_id res chain seq x y z
N SER A 1 10.77 4.20 8.84
CA SER A 1 10.30 3.07 9.63
C SER A 1 11.23 1.88 9.50
N GLY A 2 11.32 1.08 10.55
CA GLY A 2 12.20 -0.09 10.57
C GLY A 2 11.77 -1.17 9.60
N GLY A 3 12.73 -1.81 8.92
CA GLY A 3 12.48 -2.92 8.03
C GLY A 3 11.82 -2.57 6.70
N VAL A 4 11.83 -1.30 6.31
CA VAL A 4 11.27 -0.89 5.02
C VAL A 4 12.23 -1.25 3.90
N GLY A 5 11.70 -1.87 2.83
CA GLY A 5 12.44 -2.17 1.61
C GLY A 5 11.84 -1.43 0.43
N ILE A 6 12.65 -0.64 -0.26
CA ILE A 6 12.22 0.12 -1.43
C ILE A 6 13.18 -0.15 -2.58
N GLY A 7 12.64 -0.52 -3.73
CA GLY A 7 13.45 -0.95 -4.86
C GLY A 7 13.87 -2.41 -4.73
N GLY A 8 15.06 -2.76 -5.10
CA GLY A 8 15.61 -4.10 -4.87
C GLY A 8 15.07 -5.20 -5.78
N VAL A 9 14.77 -4.88 -7.01
CA VAL A 9 14.37 -5.89 -7.99
C VAL A 9 15.57 -6.69 -8.49
N LEU A 10 15.34 -7.97 -8.79
CA LEU A 10 16.40 -8.87 -9.22
C LEU A 10 16.88 -8.61 -10.64
N GLU A 11 16.04 -8.03 -11.49
CA GLU A 11 16.36 -7.73 -12.88
C GLU A 11 16.27 -6.22 -13.14
N PRO A 12 17.26 -5.46 -12.70
CA PRO A 12 17.19 -4.00 -12.75
C PRO A 12 17.10 -3.40 -14.15
N LEU A 13 17.58 -4.10 -15.14
CA LEU A 13 17.55 -3.59 -16.53
C LEU A 13 16.13 -3.51 -17.11
N GLN A 14 15.21 -4.27 -16.55
CA GLN A 14 13.82 -4.32 -17.03
C GLN A 14 12.83 -3.68 -16.06
N ALA A 15 13.30 -3.28 -14.90
CA ALA A 15 12.44 -2.73 -13.86
C ALA A 15 12.27 -1.24 -14.04
N ALA A 16 11.02 -0.77 -13.98
CA ALA A 16 10.76 0.66 -13.85
C ALA A 16 11.17 1.13 -12.45
N PRO A 17 11.59 2.38 -12.29
CA PRO A 17 11.93 2.89 -10.97
C PRO A 17 10.71 2.95 -10.06
N VAL A 18 10.92 2.69 -8.78
CA VAL A 18 9.92 2.95 -7.75
C VAL A 18 9.87 4.45 -7.52
N ILE A 19 8.67 5.01 -7.50
CA ILE A 19 8.46 6.43 -7.24
C ILE A 19 7.61 6.58 -5.99
N ILE A 20 8.16 7.27 -5.00
CA ILE A 20 7.41 7.63 -3.79
C ILE A 20 7.41 9.15 -3.71
N GLU A 21 6.23 9.74 -3.87
CA GLU A 21 6.08 11.18 -3.89
C GLU A 21 6.15 11.79 -2.48
N ASP A 22 6.00 13.11 -2.41
CA ASP A 22 6.20 13.84 -1.16
C ASP A 22 5.17 13.49 -0.08
N ASN A 23 5.65 13.51 1.16
CA ASN A 23 4.81 13.36 2.36
C ASN A 23 4.07 12.03 2.46
N VAL A 24 4.63 10.97 1.87
CA VAL A 24 4.11 9.62 2.05
C VAL A 24 4.58 9.10 3.42
N PHE A 25 3.64 8.56 4.19
CA PHE A 25 3.96 7.87 5.44
C PHE A 25 4.10 6.39 5.16
N VAL A 26 5.24 5.81 5.53
CA VAL A 26 5.53 4.39 5.29
C VAL A 26 5.69 3.68 6.63
N GLY A 27 4.78 2.77 6.91
CA GLY A 27 4.81 1.97 8.13
C GLY A 27 5.97 0.98 8.15
N SER A 28 6.18 0.34 9.29
CA SER A 28 7.27 -0.61 9.47
C SER A 28 7.12 -1.83 8.55
N ARG A 29 8.24 -2.32 8.05
CA ARG A 29 8.31 -3.53 7.23
C ARG A 29 7.52 -3.47 5.92
N CYS A 30 7.24 -2.26 5.43
CA CYS A 30 6.67 -2.12 4.09
C CYS A 30 7.71 -2.44 3.03
N ILE A 31 7.26 -3.01 1.92
CA ILE A 31 8.10 -3.31 0.76
C ILE A 31 7.44 -2.70 -0.45
N VAL A 32 8.17 -1.87 -1.20
CA VAL A 32 7.68 -1.24 -2.42
C VAL A 32 8.71 -1.46 -3.51
N VAL A 33 8.35 -2.24 -4.51
CA VAL A 33 9.30 -2.67 -5.56
C VAL A 33 8.62 -2.67 -6.94
N GLU A 34 9.39 -2.98 -7.97
CA GLU A 34 8.91 -3.24 -9.33
C GLU A 34 8.12 -2.09 -9.96
N GLY A 35 8.64 -0.88 -9.85
CA GLY A 35 8.07 0.27 -10.54
C GLY A 35 6.76 0.80 -9.98
N VAL A 36 6.41 0.42 -8.76
CA VAL A 36 5.20 0.93 -8.11
C VAL A 36 5.34 2.43 -7.86
N HIS A 37 4.28 3.16 -8.14
CA HIS A 37 4.20 4.60 -7.93
C HIS A 37 3.26 4.89 -6.76
N VAL A 38 3.81 5.41 -5.67
CA VAL A 38 3.02 5.84 -4.51
C VAL A 38 2.87 7.35 -4.57
N GLU A 39 1.65 7.82 -4.79
CA GLU A 39 1.39 9.23 -4.96
C GLU A 39 1.42 9.98 -3.63
N LYS A 40 1.56 11.29 -3.73
CA LYS A 40 1.81 12.15 -2.58
C LYS A 40 0.82 11.93 -1.44
N GLU A 41 1.32 12.07 -0.23
CA GLU A 41 0.52 12.09 0.99
C GLU A 41 -0.23 10.77 1.28
N ALA A 42 0.07 9.70 0.55
CA ALA A 42 -0.48 8.38 0.86
C ALA A 42 0.08 7.86 2.19
N VAL A 43 -0.65 6.96 2.82
CA VAL A 43 -0.26 6.33 4.08
C VAL A 43 -0.24 4.82 3.87
N LEU A 44 0.92 4.21 4.08
CA LEU A 44 1.06 2.76 4.02
C LEU A 44 1.19 2.23 5.45
N GLY A 45 0.23 1.43 5.87
CA GLY A 45 0.28 0.77 7.16
C GLY A 45 1.41 -0.25 7.23
N ALA A 46 1.71 -0.76 8.42
CA ALA A 46 2.78 -1.74 8.60
C ALA A 46 2.54 -2.99 7.76
N ASN A 47 3.61 -3.57 7.24
CA ASN A 47 3.61 -4.83 6.49
C ASN A 47 2.91 -4.75 5.12
N VAL A 48 2.69 -3.57 4.58
CA VAL A 48 2.16 -3.44 3.21
C VAL A 48 3.25 -3.81 2.22
N VAL A 49 2.95 -4.73 1.31
CA VAL A 49 3.87 -5.18 0.26
C VAL A 49 3.26 -4.80 -1.08
N LEU A 50 3.97 -3.99 -1.85
CA LEU A 50 3.53 -3.52 -3.15
C LEU A 50 4.55 -3.92 -4.22
N THR A 51 4.12 -4.79 -5.13
CA THR A 51 4.88 -5.18 -6.31
C THR A 51 4.09 -4.82 -7.55
N ALA A 52 4.66 -5.01 -8.73
CA ALA A 52 3.94 -4.75 -9.98
C ALA A 52 2.66 -5.58 -10.10
N SER A 53 2.63 -6.75 -9.48
CA SER A 53 1.48 -7.67 -9.57
C SER A 53 0.55 -7.62 -8.36
N THR A 54 0.94 -6.95 -7.30
CA THR A 54 0.08 -6.84 -6.11
C THR A 54 -1.23 -6.14 -6.46
N LYS A 55 -2.33 -6.77 -6.13
CA LYS A 55 -3.64 -6.15 -6.30
C LYS A 55 -3.88 -5.16 -5.19
N ILE A 56 -4.16 -3.93 -5.56
CA ILE A 56 -4.50 -2.85 -4.64
C ILE A 56 -5.99 -2.61 -4.82
N ILE A 57 -6.76 -2.91 -3.79
CA ILE A 57 -8.22 -2.91 -3.90
C ILE A 57 -8.79 -1.78 -3.07
N ASP A 58 -9.47 -0.85 -3.74
CA ASP A 58 -10.19 0.21 -3.06
C ASP A 58 -11.54 -0.34 -2.61
N VAL A 59 -11.71 -0.45 -1.29
CA VAL A 59 -12.93 -1.00 -0.68
C VAL A 59 -13.78 0.09 -0.01
N THR A 60 -13.55 1.35 -0.36
CA THR A 60 -14.28 2.47 0.25
C THR A 60 -15.68 2.68 -0.35
N GLY A 61 -15.91 2.19 -1.54
CA GLY A 61 -17.21 2.31 -2.23
C GLY A 61 -18.05 1.05 -2.09
N GLU A 62 -19.15 1.00 -2.82
CA GLU A 62 -20.07 -0.14 -2.80
C GLU A 62 -19.53 -1.34 -3.54
N THR A 63 -18.65 -1.11 -4.52
CA THR A 63 -18.02 -2.17 -5.28
C THR A 63 -16.50 -2.03 -5.20
N PRO A 64 -15.76 -3.15 -5.18
CA PRO A 64 -14.31 -3.08 -5.13
C PRO A 64 -13.73 -2.56 -6.45
N VAL A 65 -12.71 -1.71 -6.35
CA VAL A 65 -11.97 -1.21 -7.51
C VAL A 65 -10.54 -1.69 -7.41
N GLU A 66 -10.10 -2.46 -8.39
CA GLU A 66 -8.75 -3.00 -8.42
C GLU A 66 -7.81 -2.08 -9.18
N ILE A 67 -6.65 -1.83 -8.57
CA ILE A 67 -5.59 -0.99 -9.14
C ILE A 67 -4.30 -1.80 -9.10
N LYS A 68 -3.42 -1.62 -10.06
CA LYS A 68 -2.09 -2.22 -10.02
C LYS A 68 -1.02 -1.16 -10.26
N GLY A 69 0.08 -1.28 -9.54
CA GLY A 69 1.26 -0.45 -9.78
C GLY A 69 1.16 0.99 -9.28
N ARG A 70 0.06 1.37 -8.68
CA ARG A 70 -0.13 2.75 -8.24
C ARG A 70 -0.98 2.84 -6.98
N VAL A 71 -0.54 3.66 -6.04
CA VAL A 71 -1.34 4.04 -4.87
C VAL A 71 -1.75 5.50 -5.08
N PRO A 72 -3.06 5.77 -5.22
CA PRO A 72 -3.53 7.14 -5.42
C PRO A 72 -3.17 8.06 -4.25
N SER A 73 -3.07 9.35 -4.54
CA SER A 73 -2.71 10.33 -3.52
C SER A 73 -3.67 10.27 -2.33
N ARG A 74 -3.11 10.48 -1.13
CA ARG A 74 -3.85 10.54 0.14
C ARG A 74 -4.56 9.24 0.54
N SER A 75 -4.35 8.15 -0.17
CA SER A 75 -4.96 6.86 0.17
C SER A 75 -4.34 6.29 1.44
N VAL A 76 -5.16 5.69 2.28
CA VAL A 76 -4.70 4.93 3.45
C VAL A 76 -4.77 3.45 3.10
N VAL A 77 -3.63 2.78 3.14
CA VAL A 77 -3.47 1.41 2.65
C VAL A 77 -3.07 0.49 3.79
N ILE A 78 -3.73 -0.66 3.88
CA ILE A 78 -3.39 -1.70 4.85
C ILE A 78 -3.14 -3.02 4.11
N PRO A 79 -2.43 -3.96 4.74
CA PRO A 79 -2.33 -5.30 4.18
C PRO A 79 -3.67 -6.02 4.26
N GLY A 80 -3.94 -6.87 3.30
CA GLY A 80 -5.16 -7.66 3.26
C GLY A 80 -4.92 -8.98 2.55
N ASN A 81 -5.96 -9.80 2.49
CA ASN A 81 -5.93 -11.07 1.79
C ASN A 81 -7.13 -11.18 0.88
N LYS A 82 -6.94 -11.90 -0.21
CA LYS A 82 -7.96 -12.13 -1.22
C LYS A 82 -7.97 -13.61 -1.57
N LYS A 83 -9.16 -14.18 -1.74
CA LYS A 83 -9.29 -15.56 -2.19
C LYS A 83 -8.86 -15.69 -3.65
N LYS A 84 -8.11 -16.73 -3.94
CA LYS A 84 -7.72 -17.06 -5.28
C LYS A 84 -7.84 -18.56 -5.52
N LYS A 85 -8.42 -18.93 -6.66
CA LYS A 85 -8.60 -20.31 -7.03
C LYS A 85 -7.38 -20.83 -7.79
N PHE A 86 -6.87 -21.96 -7.32
CA PHE A 86 -5.75 -22.68 -7.94
C PHE A 86 -6.21 -24.09 -8.32
N PRO A 87 -5.42 -24.85 -9.08
CA PRO A 87 -5.76 -26.22 -9.41
C PRO A 87 -5.97 -27.12 -8.17
N ALA A 88 -5.23 -26.86 -7.11
CA ALA A 88 -5.32 -27.64 -5.86
C ALA A 88 -6.39 -27.14 -4.88
N GLY A 89 -7.13 -26.09 -5.21
CA GLY A 89 -8.17 -25.56 -4.34
C GLY A 89 -8.12 -24.05 -4.20
N GLU A 90 -8.95 -23.50 -3.32
CA GLU A 90 -8.96 -22.08 -3.05
C GLU A 90 -8.02 -21.75 -1.89
N TYR A 91 -7.26 -20.69 -2.06
CA TYR A 91 -6.32 -20.19 -1.04
C TYR A 91 -6.41 -18.69 -0.95
N GLN A 92 -6.00 -18.14 0.17
CA GLN A 92 -5.90 -16.70 0.33
C GLN A 92 -4.51 -16.22 -0.05
N VAL A 93 -4.45 -15.17 -0.85
CA VAL A 93 -3.20 -14.55 -1.27
C VAL A 93 -3.16 -13.11 -0.79
N PRO A 94 -1.96 -12.57 -0.50
CA PRO A 94 -1.87 -11.21 0.00
C PRO A 94 -2.27 -10.18 -1.04
N CYS A 95 -2.88 -9.09 -0.57
CA CYS A 95 -3.19 -7.93 -1.37
C CYS A 95 -3.03 -6.67 -0.51
N ALA A 96 -3.31 -5.52 -1.08
CA ALA A 96 -3.35 -4.27 -0.33
C ALA A 96 -4.75 -3.68 -0.44
N LEU A 97 -5.24 -3.12 0.65
CA LEU A 97 -6.58 -2.53 0.68
C LEU A 97 -6.50 -1.04 0.94
N ILE A 98 -7.18 -0.26 0.09
CA ILE A 98 -7.38 1.16 0.34
C ILE A 98 -8.66 1.28 1.15
N ILE A 99 -8.53 1.75 2.40
CA ILE A 99 -9.65 1.80 3.35
C ILE A 99 -10.19 3.20 3.59
N GLY A 100 -9.60 4.19 2.97
CA GLY A 100 -10.03 5.56 3.12
C GLY A 100 -8.97 6.53 2.61
N GLN A 101 -9.17 7.80 2.94
CA GLN A 101 -8.21 8.83 2.58
C GLN A 101 -7.68 9.54 3.84
N ARG A 102 -6.46 10.04 3.71
CA ARG A 102 -5.83 10.82 4.77
C ARG A 102 -6.70 12.03 5.10
N LYS A 103 -7.02 12.21 6.37
CA LYS A 103 -7.88 13.29 6.83
C LYS A 103 -7.09 14.58 6.99
N GLU A 104 -7.79 15.70 6.87
CA GLU A 104 -7.19 17.03 7.05
C GLU A 104 -6.57 17.19 8.44
N SER A 105 -7.20 16.62 9.46
CA SER A 105 -6.64 16.62 10.81
C SER A 105 -5.31 15.88 10.88
N THR A 106 -5.12 14.86 10.07
CA THR A 106 -3.87 14.11 9.97
C THR A 106 -2.77 14.96 9.34
N ASP A 107 -3.11 15.86 8.41
CA ASP A 107 -2.12 16.73 7.75
C ASP A 107 -1.39 17.64 8.73
N LYS A 108 -1.99 17.94 9.85
CA LYS A 108 -1.39 18.76 10.91
C LYS A 108 -0.52 17.95 11.86
N LYS A 109 -0.53 16.63 11.72
CA LYS A 109 0.25 15.69 12.51
C LYS A 109 1.35 15.12 11.65
N THR A 110 2.45 14.75 12.26
CA THR A 110 3.58 14.16 11.53
C THR A 110 3.72 12.68 11.83
N SER A 111 2.78 12.10 12.56
CA SER A 111 2.87 10.74 13.06
C SER A 111 2.03 9.78 12.22
N LEU A 112 2.67 8.70 11.77
CA LEU A 112 1.98 7.59 11.11
C LEU A 112 0.93 6.97 12.04
N ASN A 113 1.23 6.87 13.34
CA ASN A 113 0.30 6.33 14.32
C ASN A 113 -1.00 7.11 14.36
N ASP A 114 -0.91 8.43 14.33
CA ASP A 114 -2.10 9.29 14.36
C ASP A 114 -2.94 9.10 13.10
N ALA A 115 -2.30 9.02 11.93
CA ALA A 115 -3.01 8.82 10.67
C ALA A 115 -3.77 7.50 10.66
N LEU A 116 -3.14 6.43 11.09
CA LEU A 116 -3.75 5.11 11.10
C LEU A 116 -4.82 4.99 12.18
N ARG A 117 -4.61 5.62 13.33
CA ARG A 117 -5.58 5.61 14.42
C ARG A 117 -6.90 6.26 14.00
N GLU A 118 -6.87 7.34 13.25
CA GLU A 118 -8.07 8.00 12.75
C GLU A 118 -8.87 7.11 11.80
N ASN A 119 -8.23 6.09 11.23
CA ASN A 119 -8.85 5.11 10.36
C ASN A 119 -9.04 3.76 11.04
N ASN A 120 -8.86 3.70 12.37
CA ASN A 120 -9.00 2.47 13.17
C ASN A 120 -8.08 1.35 12.74
N VAL A 121 -6.83 1.69 12.42
CA VAL A 121 -5.85 0.72 11.93
C VAL A 121 -4.62 0.74 12.84
N SER A 122 -4.05 -0.45 13.07
CA SER A 122 -2.78 -0.62 13.78
C SER A 122 -1.60 -0.25 12.87
N VAL A 123 -0.54 0.23 13.48
CA VAL A 123 0.70 0.56 12.77
C VAL A 123 1.62 -0.66 12.66
#